data_3935880b05a5ccaba777da56db06318b
#
_entry.id   3935880b05a5ccaba777da56db06318b
#
_cell.length_a   1.000
_cell.length_b   1.000
_cell.length_c   1.000
_cell.angle_alpha   90.00
_cell.angle_beta   90.00
_cell.angle_gamma   90.00
#
_symmetry.space_group_name_H-M   'P 1'
#
loop_
_entity.id
_entity.type
_entity.pdbx_description
1 polymer ?
#
loop_
_entity_poly.entity_id
_entity_poly.type
_entity_poly.pdbx_seq_one_letter_code
_entity_poly.pdbx_strand_id
1 'polypeptide(L)'
;MAFNPKAHAAKKRKTDPAFRAAYDALEDEFAALAALLQARKEAGLTQEDVAARMGVFQPVLARIESSLGSRKHSPSLATLRRYADACGKKLVIQMI
;
A
#
# COMPACT_ATOMS: atom_id res chain seq x y z
N MET A 1 20.15 9.11 -11.12
CA MET A 1 18.79 9.63 -10.87
C MET A 1 17.88 8.46 -10.50
N ALA A 2 17.11 8.59 -9.43
CA ALA A 2 16.23 7.51 -9.01
C ALA A 2 15.02 7.39 -9.95
N PHE A 3 14.66 6.15 -10.29
CA PHE A 3 13.46 5.88 -11.07
C PHE A 3 12.21 6.27 -10.27
N ASN A 4 11.32 7.01 -10.89
CA ASN A 4 10.04 7.40 -10.29
C ASN A 4 8.90 6.67 -11.03
N PRO A 5 8.35 5.59 -10.46
CA PRO A 5 7.29 4.83 -11.12
C PRO A 5 6.05 5.67 -11.41
N LYS A 6 5.70 6.60 -10.51
CA LYS A 6 4.53 7.44 -10.68
C LYS A 6 4.68 8.41 -11.85
N ALA A 7 5.85 9.03 -11.99
CA ALA A 7 6.12 9.93 -13.11
C ALA A 7 6.13 9.18 -14.44
N HIS A 8 6.75 7.98 -14.47
CA HIS A 8 6.78 7.14 -15.67
C HIS A 8 5.37 6.72 -16.08
N ALA A 9 4.56 6.28 -15.14
CA ALA A 9 3.19 5.86 -15.38
C ALA A 9 2.34 7.03 -15.89
N ALA A 10 2.52 8.22 -15.33
CA ALA A 10 1.78 9.40 -15.77
C ALA A 10 2.09 9.76 -17.22
N LYS A 11 3.37 9.66 -17.62
CA LYS A 11 3.78 9.91 -19.00
C LYS A 11 3.18 8.89 -19.95
N LYS A 12 3.25 7.60 -19.61
CA LYS A 12 2.70 6.53 -20.45
C LYS A 12 1.18 6.62 -20.54
N ARG A 13 0.52 7.04 -19.47
CA ARG A 13 -0.93 7.21 -19.41
C ARG A 13 -1.43 8.22 -20.43
N LYS A 14 -0.65 9.27 -20.73
CA LYS A 14 -1.02 10.29 -21.72
C LYS A 14 -0.98 9.77 -23.15
N THR A 15 -0.14 8.77 -23.43
CA THR A 15 0.09 8.27 -24.79
C THR A 15 -0.60 6.95 -25.09
N ASP A 16 -1.10 6.24 -24.05
CA ASP A 16 -1.69 4.91 -24.20
C ASP A 16 -2.99 4.81 -23.41
N PRO A 17 -4.16 4.87 -24.08
CA PRO A 17 -5.45 4.79 -23.38
C PRO A 17 -5.65 3.49 -22.60
N ALA A 18 -5.15 2.36 -23.10
CA ALA A 18 -5.26 1.07 -22.40
C ALA A 18 -4.43 1.08 -21.13
N PHE A 19 -3.21 1.62 -21.21
CA PHE A 19 -2.36 1.78 -20.03
C PHE A 19 -2.99 2.71 -19.00
N ARG A 20 -3.58 3.82 -19.46
CA ARG A 20 -4.25 4.77 -18.57
C ARG A 20 -5.38 4.11 -17.80
N ALA A 21 -6.21 3.34 -18.47
CA ALA A 21 -7.31 2.63 -17.81
C ALA A 21 -6.79 1.65 -16.77
N ALA A 22 -5.74 0.89 -17.11
CA ALA A 22 -5.14 -0.07 -16.19
C ALA A 22 -4.49 0.63 -14.98
N TYR A 23 -3.80 1.74 -15.21
CA TYR A 23 -3.18 2.52 -14.14
C TYR A 23 -4.24 3.09 -13.20
N ASP A 24 -5.28 3.72 -13.76
CA ASP A 24 -6.34 4.33 -12.97
C ASP A 24 -7.06 3.28 -12.12
N ALA A 25 -7.21 2.07 -12.63
CA ALA A 25 -7.84 0.97 -11.90
C ALA A 25 -7.02 0.52 -10.68
N LEU A 26 -5.69 0.75 -10.67
CA LEU A 26 -4.80 0.37 -9.58
C LEU A 26 -4.35 1.55 -8.71
N GLU A 27 -4.80 2.75 -9.00
CA GLU A 27 -4.33 3.94 -8.28
C GLU A 27 -4.64 3.88 -6.79
N ASP A 28 -5.83 3.40 -6.42
CA ASP A 28 -6.25 3.31 -5.02
C ASP A 28 -5.38 2.30 -4.27
N GLU A 29 -5.06 1.18 -4.90
CA GLU A 29 -4.20 0.16 -4.30
C GLU A 29 -2.78 0.68 -4.09
N PHE A 30 -2.24 1.42 -5.05
CA PHE A 30 -0.92 2.03 -4.89
C PHE A 30 -0.91 3.10 -3.79
N ALA A 31 -1.98 3.90 -3.70
CA ALA A 31 -2.10 4.91 -2.65
C ALA A 31 -2.18 4.26 -1.28
N ALA A 32 -2.93 3.17 -1.15
CA ALA A 32 -3.04 2.43 0.10
C ALA A 32 -1.69 1.83 0.52
N LEU A 33 -0.97 1.22 -0.43
CA LEU A 33 0.36 0.68 -0.14
C LEU A 33 1.31 1.77 0.32
N ALA A 34 1.33 2.90 -0.39
CA ALA A 34 2.19 4.03 -0.02
C ALA A 34 1.86 4.54 1.39
N ALA A 35 0.58 4.61 1.74
CA ALA A 35 0.15 5.03 3.07
C ALA A 35 0.63 4.07 4.16
N LEU A 36 0.53 2.76 3.93
CA LEU A 36 1.02 1.76 4.88
C LEU A 36 2.54 1.87 5.09
N LEU A 37 3.29 1.94 3.99
CA LEU A 37 4.75 2.04 4.07
C LEU A 37 5.18 3.34 4.76
N GLN A 38 4.48 4.43 4.50
CA GLN A 38 4.78 5.71 5.14
C GLN A 38 4.48 5.65 6.63
N ALA A 39 3.35 5.05 7.02
CA ALA A 39 3.00 4.89 8.44
C ALA A 39 4.06 4.09 9.19
N ARG A 40 4.53 2.99 8.58
CA ARG A 40 5.58 2.16 9.18
C ARG A 40 6.89 2.94 9.31
N LYS A 41 7.26 3.68 8.27
CA LYS A 41 8.48 4.49 8.25
C LYS A 41 8.44 5.58 9.32
N GLU A 42 7.32 6.29 9.43
CA GLU A 42 7.15 7.35 10.43
C GLU A 42 7.21 6.81 11.86
N ALA A 43 6.72 5.59 12.05
CA ALA A 43 6.79 4.92 13.35
C ALA A 43 8.18 4.37 13.67
N GLY A 44 9.10 4.36 12.70
CA GLY A 44 10.43 3.81 12.87
C GLY A 44 10.44 2.29 12.99
N LEU A 45 9.46 1.61 12.41
CA LEU A 45 9.28 0.16 12.58
C LEU A 45 9.73 -0.60 11.33
N THR A 46 10.35 -1.78 11.57
CA THR A 46 10.62 -2.75 10.51
C THR A 46 9.37 -3.57 10.23
N GLN A 47 9.40 -4.36 9.15
CA GLN A 47 8.33 -5.34 8.89
C GLN A 47 8.17 -6.30 10.08
N GLU A 48 9.27 -6.74 10.65
CA GLU A 48 9.25 -7.65 11.80
C GLU A 48 8.58 -7.03 13.03
N ASP A 49 8.84 -5.74 13.25
CA ASP A 49 8.23 -5.01 14.37
C ASP A 49 6.72 -4.91 14.20
N VAL A 50 6.26 -4.55 13.01
CA VAL A 50 4.82 -4.44 12.74
C VAL A 50 4.16 -5.81 12.83
N ALA A 51 4.80 -6.84 12.27
CA ALA A 51 4.29 -8.21 12.34
C ALA A 51 4.10 -8.65 13.80
N ALA A 52 5.09 -8.38 14.64
CA ALA A 52 5.02 -8.72 16.07
C ALA A 52 3.85 -8.01 16.75
N ARG A 53 3.66 -6.73 16.46
CA ARG A 53 2.54 -5.96 17.03
C ARG A 53 1.18 -6.43 16.54
N MET A 54 1.11 -6.91 15.29
CA MET A 54 -0.11 -7.46 14.73
C MET A 54 -0.38 -8.90 15.15
N GLY A 55 0.61 -9.57 15.77
CA GLY A 55 0.49 -10.97 16.14
C GLY A 55 0.56 -11.92 14.95
N VAL A 56 1.31 -11.55 13.91
CA VAL A 56 1.51 -12.38 12.73
C VAL A 56 3.00 -12.59 12.48
N PHE A 57 3.35 -13.57 11.66
CA PHE A 57 4.75 -13.79 11.26
C PHE A 57 5.15 -12.80 10.18
N GLN A 58 6.43 -12.45 10.13
CA GLN A 58 6.94 -11.47 9.16
C GLN A 58 6.60 -11.81 7.71
N PRO A 59 6.69 -13.06 7.23
CA PRO A 59 6.28 -13.37 5.86
C PRO A 59 4.81 -13.07 5.57
N VAL A 60 3.94 -13.18 6.57
CA VAL A 60 2.52 -12.82 6.42
C VAL A 60 2.39 -11.32 6.21
N LEU A 61 3.13 -10.51 6.97
CA LEU A 61 3.11 -9.07 6.81
C LEU A 61 3.67 -8.65 5.44
N ALA A 62 4.76 -9.27 5.02
CA ALA A 62 5.33 -9.00 3.70
C ALA A 62 4.31 -9.27 2.59
N ARG A 63 3.52 -10.34 2.75
CA ARG A 63 2.45 -10.67 1.80
C ARG A 63 1.33 -9.64 1.84
N ILE A 64 0.95 -9.15 3.02
CA ILE A 64 -0.05 -8.09 3.15
C ILE A 64 0.40 -6.85 2.39
N GLU A 65 1.64 -6.41 2.59
CA GLU A 65 2.17 -5.24 1.89
C GLU A 65 2.23 -5.45 0.38
N SER A 66 2.70 -6.61 -0.08
CA SER A 66 2.82 -6.88 -1.52
C SER A 66 1.46 -7.08 -2.19
N SER A 67 0.45 -7.56 -1.46
CA SER A 67 -0.87 -7.81 -2.03
C SER A 67 -1.66 -6.54 -2.29
N LEU A 68 -1.29 -5.41 -1.69
CA LEU A 68 -1.95 -4.13 -1.95
C LEU A 68 -1.77 -3.64 -3.38
N GLY A 69 -0.75 -4.12 -4.08
CA GLY A 69 -0.60 -3.82 -5.50
C GLY A 69 -1.44 -4.70 -6.42
N SER A 70 -2.24 -5.61 -5.86
CA SER A 70 -3.04 -6.58 -6.60
C SER A 70 -4.51 -6.47 -6.22
N ARG A 71 -5.39 -6.35 -7.23
CA ARG A 71 -6.83 -6.30 -6.99
C ARG A 71 -7.41 -7.65 -6.56
N LYS A 72 -6.70 -8.74 -6.86
CA LYS A 72 -7.18 -10.11 -6.57
C LYS A 72 -7.07 -10.48 -5.09
N HIS A 73 -6.11 -9.91 -4.38
CA HIS A 73 -5.75 -10.36 -3.03
C HIS A 73 -5.55 -9.19 -2.07
N SER A 74 -6.36 -8.14 -2.22
CA SER A 74 -6.29 -6.99 -1.34
C SER A 74 -6.60 -7.39 0.09
N PRO A 75 -5.88 -6.85 1.08
CA PRO A 75 -6.19 -7.09 2.49
C PRO A 75 -7.57 -6.55 2.85
N SER A 76 -8.19 -7.14 3.86
CA SER A 76 -9.46 -6.64 4.39
C SER A 76 -9.25 -5.32 5.14
N LEU A 77 -10.34 -4.56 5.33
CA LEU A 77 -10.29 -3.35 6.15
C LEU A 77 -9.86 -3.67 7.58
N ALA A 78 -10.26 -4.82 8.11
CA ALA A 78 -9.84 -5.23 9.45
C ALA A 78 -8.31 -5.39 9.52
N THR A 79 -7.71 -6.00 8.49
CA THR A 79 -6.25 -6.14 8.42
C THR A 79 -5.56 -4.79 8.31
N LEU A 80 -6.08 -3.89 7.47
CA LEU A 80 -5.51 -2.54 7.33
C LEU A 80 -5.60 -1.76 8.63
N ARG A 81 -6.72 -1.89 9.36
CA ARG A 81 -6.88 -1.25 10.66
C ARG A 81 -5.87 -1.76 11.67
N ARG A 82 -5.63 -3.07 11.69
CA ARG A 82 -4.63 -3.67 12.59
C ARG A 82 -3.22 -3.19 12.26
N TYR A 83 -2.92 -3.04 10.98
CA TYR A 83 -1.63 -2.50 10.54
C TYR A 83 -1.47 -1.04 11.02
N ALA A 84 -2.49 -0.22 10.80
CA ALA A 84 -2.48 1.16 11.25
C ALA A 84 -2.28 1.26 12.77
N ASP A 85 -3.02 0.46 13.53
CA ASP A 85 -2.90 0.42 14.98
C ASP A 85 -1.48 0.05 15.42
N ALA A 86 -0.87 -0.93 14.75
CA ALA A 86 0.50 -1.36 15.04
C ALA A 86 1.51 -0.22 14.84
N CYS A 87 1.23 0.69 13.91
CA CYS A 87 2.08 1.85 13.63
C CYS A 87 1.69 3.09 14.45
N GLY A 88 0.73 2.97 15.38
CA GLY A 88 0.25 4.10 16.15
C GLY A 88 -0.54 5.10 15.33
N LYS A 89 -1.15 4.65 14.25
CA LYS A 89 -1.93 5.49 13.33
C LYS A 89 -3.40 5.07 13.36
N LYS A 90 -4.25 5.95 12.85
CA LYS A 90 -5.67 5.67 12.69
C LYS A 90 -5.98 5.51 11.20
N LEU A 91 -6.68 4.43 10.85
CA LEU A 91 -7.17 4.25 9.49
C LEU A 91 -8.37 5.16 9.25
N VAL A 92 -8.27 6.02 8.25
CA VAL A 92 -9.36 6.89 7.82
C VAL A 92 -9.67 6.58 6.35
N ILE A 93 -10.95 6.36 6.06
CA ILE A 93 -11.41 6.11 4.69
C ILE A 93 -12.28 7.29 4.29
N GLN A 94 -12.00 7.82 3.12
CA GLN A 94 -12.70 8.96 2.60
C GLN A 94 -13.14 8.69 1.16
N MET A 95 -14.38 9.01 0.86
CA MET A 95 -14.91 8.98 -0.50
C MET A 95 -15.21 10.41 -0.90
N ILE A 96 -14.66 10.79 -2.06
CA ILE A 96 -14.73 12.16 -2.55
C ILE A 96 -15.57 12.20 -3.82
#